data_b762b3964eea742531888c13f072ab3c
#
_entry.id   b762b3964eea742531888c13f072ab3c
#
_cell.length_a   1.000
_cell.length_b   1.000
_cell.length_c   1.000
_cell.angle_alpha   90.00
_cell.angle_beta   90.00
_cell.angle_gamma   90.00
#
_symmetry.space_group_name_H-M   'P 1'
#
loop_
_entity.id
_entity.type
_entity.pdbx_description
1 polymer ?
#
loop_
_entity_poly.entity_id
_entity_poly.type
_entity_poly.pdbx_seq_one_letter_code
_entity_poly.pdbx_strand_id
1 'polypeptide(L)'
;MMNQTNSGFLNSIPPVTKNLIIINLLFWVASLALPKVGIDLVDLLGLHFPGATDFKAYQIVSYMFMHDTHSFAHVFFNMFAVYMFGRVLENVWGPKRFLIFYFVTGIGAGLVQEVVWFFNLRDVIFASQDMINLNGAQIISKSEFLNYFVTIGASGAVFGILLAFAMIFPNVPFILFRVLLPNFSSSYNLFSRISFTLDIDTLSF
;
A
#
# COMPACT_ATOMS: atom_id res chain seq x y z
N MET A 1 1.89 29.69 -38.53
CA MET A 1 1.63 29.95 -37.12
C MET A 1 1.65 28.62 -36.39
N MET A 2 2.75 28.30 -35.71
CA MET A 2 2.86 27.11 -34.88
C MET A 2 2.06 27.33 -33.59
N ASN A 3 0.98 26.58 -33.42
CA ASN A 3 0.26 26.51 -32.17
C ASN A 3 1.18 25.88 -31.11
N GLN A 4 1.83 26.67 -30.28
CA GLN A 4 2.44 26.22 -29.05
C GLN A 4 1.30 25.83 -28.10
N THR A 5 0.90 24.56 -28.15
CA THR A 5 0.10 24.01 -27.08
C THR A 5 0.95 24.05 -25.80
N ASN A 6 0.59 24.94 -24.88
CA ASN A 6 1.10 24.91 -23.50
C ASN A 6 0.83 23.53 -22.91
N SER A 7 1.78 22.62 -23.10
CA SER A 7 1.76 21.31 -22.46
C SER A 7 2.13 21.53 -20.99
N GLY A 8 1.12 21.80 -20.15
CA GLY A 8 1.33 21.90 -18.71
C GLY A 8 2.01 20.63 -18.17
N PHE A 9 2.74 20.77 -17.05
CA PHE A 9 3.48 19.68 -16.37
C PHE A 9 2.65 18.37 -16.27
N LEU A 10 1.35 18.47 -15.99
CA LEU A 10 0.44 17.33 -15.90
C LEU A 10 0.25 16.58 -17.23
N ASN A 11 0.48 17.23 -18.37
CA ASN A 11 0.37 16.58 -19.69
C ASN A 11 1.62 15.79 -20.07
N SER A 12 2.73 15.97 -19.34
CA SER A 12 3.96 15.21 -19.52
C SER A 12 3.97 13.88 -18.76
N ILE A 13 2.97 13.65 -17.88
CA ILE A 13 2.85 12.42 -17.08
C ILE A 13 1.95 11.43 -17.84
N PRO A 14 2.39 10.17 -18.03
CA PRO A 14 1.57 9.14 -18.65
C PRO A 14 0.21 8.97 -17.95
N PRO A 15 -0.85 8.63 -18.68
CA PRO A 15 -2.22 8.76 -18.20
C PRO A 15 -2.53 7.88 -16.99
N VAL A 16 -2.04 6.65 -16.93
CA VAL A 16 -2.33 5.75 -15.80
C VAL A 16 -1.61 6.23 -14.55
N THR A 17 -0.31 6.53 -14.65
CA THR A 17 0.48 7.10 -13.54
C THR A 17 -0.18 8.36 -12.98
N LYS A 18 -0.58 9.28 -13.86
CA LYS A 18 -1.26 10.51 -13.46
C LYS A 18 -2.57 10.24 -12.72
N ASN A 19 -3.42 9.38 -13.28
CA ASN A 19 -4.72 9.08 -12.69
C ASN A 19 -4.58 8.35 -11.34
N LEU A 20 -3.62 7.42 -11.21
CA LEU A 20 -3.35 6.76 -9.93
C LEU A 20 -2.96 7.77 -8.85
N ILE A 21 -2.07 8.71 -9.17
CA ILE A 21 -1.66 9.77 -8.22
C ILE A 21 -2.87 10.63 -7.82
N ILE A 22 -3.66 11.09 -8.79
CA ILE A 22 -4.83 11.94 -8.54
C ILE A 22 -5.85 11.21 -7.66
N ILE A 23 -6.18 9.96 -7.99
CA ILE A 23 -7.17 9.16 -7.24
C ILE A 23 -6.69 8.97 -5.80
N ASN A 24 -5.44 8.58 -5.57
CA ASN A 24 -4.90 8.40 -4.23
C ASN A 24 -4.91 9.69 -3.41
N LEU A 25 -4.54 10.83 -4.01
CA LEU A 25 -4.60 12.13 -3.33
C LEU A 25 -6.04 12.55 -3.01
N LEU A 26 -7.00 12.27 -3.91
CA LEU A 26 -8.43 12.55 -3.66
C LEU A 26 -8.97 11.73 -2.48
N PHE A 27 -8.66 10.43 -2.44
CA PHE A 27 -9.05 9.59 -1.31
C PHE A 27 -8.39 10.04 0.00
N TRP A 28 -7.12 10.42 -0.03
CA TRP A 28 -6.42 10.92 1.15
C TRP A 28 -7.04 12.23 1.66
N VAL A 29 -7.35 13.19 0.78
CA VAL A 29 -8.05 14.43 1.16
C VAL A 29 -9.45 14.12 1.69
N ALA A 30 -10.18 13.19 1.07
CA ALA A 30 -11.48 12.77 1.54
C ALA A 30 -11.40 12.13 2.94
N SER A 31 -10.36 11.32 3.22
CA SER A 31 -10.13 10.73 4.55
C SER A 31 -9.81 11.76 5.63
N LEU A 32 -9.31 12.94 5.28
CA LEU A 32 -9.14 14.06 6.22
C LEU A 32 -10.43 14.84 6.47
N ALA A 33 -11.33 14.88 5.49
CA ALA A 33 -12.54 15.71 5.55
C ALA A 33 -13.76 14.97 6.11
N LEU A 34 -13.98 13.72 5.71
CA LEU A 34 -15.21 12.95 5.98
C LEU A 34 -15.40 12.52 7.44
N PRO A 35 -14.37 12.32 8.29
CA PRO A 35 -14.57 12.06 9.71
C PRO A 35 -15.35 13.16 10.44
N LYS A 36 -15.29 14.41 9.94
CA LYS A 36 -16.07 15.54 10.49
C LYS A 36 -17.59 15.37 10.36
N VAL A 37 -18.03 14.54 9.42
CA VAL A 37 -19.43 14.20 9.19
C VAL A 37 -19.77 12.76 9.60
N GLY A 38 -18.88 12.12 10.37
CA GLY A 38 -19.10 10.79 10.92
C GLY A 38 -18.82 9.62 9.96
N ILE A 39 -18.08 9.87 8.87
CA ILE A 39 -17.72 8.82 7.89
C ILE A 39 -16.24 8.55 7.99
N ASP A 40 -15.85 7.32 8.40
CA ASP A 40 -14.48 6.85 8.35
C ASP A 40 -14.27 6.02 7.08
N LEU A 41 -13.42 6.56 6.18
CA LEU A 41 -13.09 5.86 4.94
C LEU A 41 -12.15 4.68 5.16
N VAL A 42 -11.35 4.67 6.23
CA VAL A 42 -10.46 3.55 6.54
C VAL A 42 -11.29 2.34 6.94
N ASP A 43 -12.32 2.52 7.77
CA ASP A 43 -13.23 1.44 8.15
C ASP A 43 -14.02 0.91 6.95
N LEU A 44 -14.40 1.78 6.01
CA LEU A 44 -15.18 1.37 4.85
C LEU A 44 -14.34 0.68 3.77
N LEU A 45 -13.14 1.22 3.47
CA LEU A 45 -12.36 0.89 2.26
C LEU A 45 -11.04 0.20 2.56
N GLY A 46 -10.54 0.27 3.81
CA GLY A 46 -9.37 -0.46 4.27
C GLY A 46 -9.62 -1.97 4.25
N LEU A 47 -8.59 -2.76 4.00
CA LEU A 47 -8.68 -4.22 3.97
C LEU A 47 -8.70 -4.75 5.40
N HIS A 48 -9.84 -5.25 5.84
CA HIS A 48 -10.02 -5.94 7.12
C HIS A 48 -9.79 -7.44 6.95
N PHE A 49 -9.43 -8.09 8.04
CA PHE A 49 -9.30 -9.55 8.06
C PHE A 49 -10.65 -10.24 7.74
N PRO A 50 -10.70 -11.33 6.94
CA PRO A 50 -11.96 -11.96 6.49
C PRO A 50 -12.91 -12.41 7.60
N GLY A 51 -12.42 -12.61 8.83
CA GLY A 51 -13.24 -12.92 10.00
C GLY A 51 -13.79 -11.72 10.76
N ALA A 52 -13.42 -10.50 10.36
CA ALA A 52 -13.91 -9.26 10.99
C ALA A 52 -15.34 -8.93 10.56
N THR A 53 -16.09 -8.18 11.38
CA THR A 53 -17.46 -7.76 11.04
C THR A 53 -17.50 -6.79 9.87
N ASP A 54 -16.45 -5.97 9.71
CA ASP A 54 -16.38 -4.90 8.72
C ASP A 54 -15.70 -5.34 7.42
N PHE A 55 -15.30 -6.61 7.33
CA PHE A 55 -14.75 -7.16 6.08
C PHE A 55 -15.76 -7.11 4.94
N LYS A 56 -15.30 -6.62 3.80
CA LYS A 56 -16.03 -6.62 2.52
C LYS A 56 -15.07 -7.01 1.39
N ALA A 57 -15.52 -7.85 0.47
CA ALA A 57 -14.68 -8.38 -0.61
C ALA A 57 -14.04 -7.30 -1.51
N TYR A 58 -14.68 -6.15 -1.70
CA TYR A 58 -14.12 -5.05 -2.50
C TYR A 58 -12.89 -4.40 -1.85
N GLN A 59 -12.70 -4.59 -0.54
CA GLN A 59 -11.59 -4.02 0.21
C GLN A 59 -10.23 -4.55 -0.28
N ILE A 60 -10.20 -5.74 -0.91
CA ILE A 60 -8.98 -6.27 -1.54
C ILE A 60 -8.42 -5.38 -2.66
N VAL A 61 -9.23 -4.44 -3.15
CA VAL A 61 -8.83 -3.45 -4.14
C VAL A 61 -8.82 -2.05 -3.56
N SER A 62 -9.86 -1.67 -2.80
CA SER A 62 -10.02 -0.28 -2.34
C SER A 62 -8.94 0.15 -1.34
N TYR A 63 -8.41 -0.76 -0.54
CA TYR A 63 -7.35 -0.46 0.43
C TYR A 63 -6.10 0.17 -0.20
N MET A 64 -5.83 -0.16 -1.48
CA MET A 64 -4.69 0.36 -2.23
C MET A 64 -4.74 1.88 -2.45
N PHE A 65 -5.91 2.49 -2.28
CA PHE A 65 -6.13 3.93 -2.45
C PHE A 65 -6.19 4.69 -1.11
N MET A 66 -6.24 3.96 0.00
CA MET A 66 -6.30 4.53 1.34
C MET A 66 -4.90 4.83 1.87
N HIS A 67 -4.75 5.94 2.60
CA HIS A 67 -3.46 6.32 3.18
C HIS A 67 -3.67 6.88 4.58
N ASP A 68 -2.67 6.68 5.45
CA ASP A 68 -2.67 7.22 6.80
C ASP A 68 -2.80 8.75 6.78
N THR A 69 -3.79 9.26 7.50
CA THR A 69 -4.03 10.70 7.63
C THR A 69 -3.16 11.37 8.70
N HIS A 70 -2.57 10.59 9.59
CA HIS A 70 -1.63 11.09 10.61
C HIS A 70 -0.21 11.27 10.07
N SER A 71 0.11 10.65 8.93
CA SER A 71 1.43 10.70 8.31
C SER A 71 1.36 11.13 6.84
N PHE A 72 1.61 12.42 6.59
CA PHE A 72 1.77 12.91 5.21
C PHE A 72 2.87 12.16 4.45
N ALA A 73 3.92 11.74 5.15
CA ALA A 73 5.02 10.99 4.54
C ALA A 73 4.54 9.70 3.87
N HIS A 74 3.52 9.02 4.41
CA HIS A 74 2.98 7.79 3.84
C HIS A 74 2.43 8.01 2.43
N VAL A 75 1.52 8.96 2.22
CA VAL A 75 0.98 9.26 0.88
C VAL A 75 2.05 9.87 -0.03
N PHE A 76 2.90 10.75 0.51
CA PHE A 76 3.95 11.42 -0.26
C PHE A 76 4.93 10.42 -0.88
N PHE A 77 5.53 9.52 -0.08
CA PHE A 77 6.52 8.58 -0.61
C PHE A 77 5.91 7.55 -1.55
N ASN A 78 4.67 7.10 -1.32
CA ASN A 78 3.97 6.24 -2.27
C ASN A 78 3.77 6.96 -3.61
N MET A 79 3.21 8.16 -3.61
CA MET A 79 2.93 8.92 -4.84
C MET A 79 4.20 9.37 -5.54
N PHE A 80 5.24 9.70 -4.79
CA PHE A 80 6.55 10.01 -5.34
C PHE A 80 7.17 8.81 -6.07
N ALA A 81 7.10 7.62 -5.48
CA ALA A 81 7.58 6.40 -6.11
C ALA A 81 6.76 6.04 -7.37
N VAL A 82 5.43 6.16 -7.33
CA VAL A 82 4.57 5.98 -8.49
C VAL A 82 4.94 6.99 -9.60
N TYR A 83 5.18 8.26 -9.24
CA TYR A 83 5.59 9.29 -10.19
C TYR A 83 6.96 8.98 -10.82
N MET A 84 7.96 8.67 -10.00
CA MET A 84 9.34 8.48 -10.47
C MET A 84 9.52 7.20 -11.30
N PHE A 85 9.03 6.09 -10.80
CA PHE A 85 9.25 4.76 -11.36
C PHE A 85 8.07 4.28 -12.21
N GLY A 86 6.83 4.56 -11.77
CA GLY A 86 5.63 4.15 -12.49
C GLY A 86 5.55 4.76 -13.88
N ARG A 87 5.85 6.06 -14.03
CA ARG A 87 5.86 6.69 -15.35
C ARG A 87 6.86 6.07 -16.32
N VAL A 88 8.02 5.61 -15.82
CA VAL A 88 9.03 4.96 -16.66
C VAL A 88 8.52 3.59 -17.12
N LEU A 89 7.96 2.80 -16.19
CA LEU A 89 7.38 1.50 -16.52
C LEU A 89 6.17 1.63 -17.47
N GLU A 90 5.31 2.63 -17.26
CA GLU A 90 4.18 2.88 -18.16
C GLU A 90 4.65 3.22 -19.58
N ASN A 91 5.70 4.04 -19.72
CA ASN A 91 6.29 4.34 -21.03
C ASN A 91 6.91 3.12 -21.71
N VAL A 92 7.50 2.19 -20.95
CA VAL A 92 8.12 0.96 -21.48
C VAL A 92 7.08 -0.10 -21.84
N TRP A 93 6.09 -0.32 -20.98
CA TRP A 93 5.11 -1.41 -21.11
C TRP A 93 3.81 -0.99 -21.79
N GLY A 94 3.54 0.30 -21.83
CA GLY A 94 2.25 0.87 -22.20
C GLY A 94 1.25 0.86 -21.03
N PRO A 95 0.18 1.69 -21.15
CA PRO A 95 -0.75 1.96 -20.05
C PRO A 95 -1.48 0.71 -19.56
N LYS A 96 -1.93 -0.16 -20.46
CA LYS A 96 -2.71 -1.35 -20.09
C LYS A 96 -1.90 -2.34 -19.25
N ARG A 97 -0.66 -2.65 -19.67
CA ARG A 97 0.20 -3.61 -18.94
C ARG A 97 0.62 -3.05 -17.59
N PHE A 98 0.96 -1.77 -17.54
CA PHE A 98 1.33 -1.09 -16.30
C PHE A 98 0.16 -1.10 -15.30
N LEU A 99 -1.07 -0.79 -15.74
CA LEU A 99 -2.25 -0.81 -14.88
C LEU A 99 -2.53 -2.22 -14.33
N ILE A 100 -2.49 -3.24 -15.18
CA ILE A 100 -2.67 -4.63 -14.76
C ILE A 100 -1.60 -5.01 -13.72
N PHE A 101 -0.34 -4.68 -13.98
CA PHE A 101 0.76 -4.96 -13.06
C PHE A 101 0.55 -4.28 -11.69
N TYR A 102 0.16 -3.01 -11.68
CA TYR A 102 -0.15 -2.27 -10.46
C TYR A 102 -1.20 -2.99 -9.60
N PHE A 103 -2.32 -3.39 -10.22
CA PHE A 103 -3.38 -4.10 -9.50
C PHE A 103 -2.97 -5.51 -9.07
N VAL A 104 -2.29 -6.26 -9.91
CA VAL A 104 -1.84 -7.62 -9.57
C VAL A 104 -0.88 -7.61 -8.39
N THR A 105 0.08 -6.69 -8.37
CA THR A 105 1.05 -6.59 -7.26
C THR A 105 0.39 -6.04 -5.99
N GLY A 106 -0.52 -5.06 -6.10
CA GLY A 106 -1.28 -4.56 -4.96
C GLY A 106 -2.18 -5.63 -4.36
N ILE A 107 -3.07 -6.25 -5.15
CA ILE A 107 -3.95 -7.32 -4.69
C ILE A 107 -3.13 -8.47 -4.10
N GLY A 108 -2.04 -8.86 -4.77
CA GLY A 108 -1.13 -9.90 -4.27
C GLY A 108 -0.56 -9.57 -2.89
N ALA A 109 -0.15 -8.32 -2.67
CA ALA A 109 0.34 -7.87 -1.36
C ALA A 109 -0.75 -7.93 -0.29
N GLY A 110 -1.98 -7.52 -0.61
CA GLY A 110 -3.13 -7.66 0.30
C GLY A 110 -3.40 -9.10 0.68
N LEU A 111 -3.40 -10.03 -0.28
CA LEU A 111 -3.56 -11.45 -0.01
C LEU A 111 -2.45 -12.04 0.86
N VAL A 112 -1.20 -11.63 0.63
CA VAL A 112 -0.07 -12.02 1.49
C VAL A 112 -0.28 -11.50 2.92
N GLN A 113 -0.74 -10.26 3.08
CA GLN A 113 -1.05 -9.70 4.40
C GLN A 113 -2.15 -10.49 5.12
N GLU A 114 -3.21 -10.92 4.42
CA GLU A 114 -4.25 -11.78 4.99
C GLU A 114 -3.70 -13.12 5.47
N VAL A 115 -2.80 -13.73 4.69
CA VAL A 115 -2.13 -14.97 5.09
C VAL A 115 -1.26 -14.76 6.34
N VAL A 116 -0.51 -13.65 6.41
CA VAL A 116 0.30 -13.31 7.59
C VAL A 116 -0.59 -13.14 8.81
N TRP A 117 -1.70 -12.41 8.70
CA TRP A 117 -2.65 -12.26 9.81
C TRP A 117 -3.30 -13.57 10.21
N PHE A 118 -3.66 -14.44 9.26
CA PHE A 118 -4.20 -15.76 9.59
C PHE A 118 -3.25 -16.56 10.51
N PHE A 119 -1.95 -16.56 10.21
CA PHE A 119 -0.98 -17.26 11.05
C PHE A 119 -0.75 -16.57 12.40
N ASN A 120 -0.70 -15.25 12.43
CA ASN A 120 -0.49 -14.49 13.67
C ASN A 120 -1.71 -14.52 14.59
N LEU A 121 -2.91 -14.56 14.03
CA LEU A 121 -4.18 -14.54 14.77
C LEU A 121 -4.78 -15.93 14.98
N ARG A 122 -4.09 -16.99 14.59
CA ARG A 122 -4.61 -18.36 14.63
C ARG A 122 -5.16 -18.73 16.01
N ASP A 123 -4.48 -18.33 17.08
CA ASP A 123 -4.89 -18.69 18.44
C ASP A 123 -6.19 -17.98 18.83
N VAL A 124 -6.43 -16.78 18.34
CA VAL A 124 -7.69 -16.05 18.48
C VAL A 124 -8.77 -16.66 17.58
N ILE A 125 -8.45 -16.93 16.32
CA ILE A 125 -9.40 -17.48 15.34
C ILE A 125 -9.96 -18.82 15.79
N PHE A 126 -9.10 -19.71 16.31
CA PHE A 126 -9.46 -21.07 16.73
C PHE A 126 -9.83 -21.19 18.23
N ALA A 127 -9.80 -20.07 18.99
CA ALA A 127 -10.26 -20.08 20.37
C ALA A 127 -11.73 -20.50 20.44
N SER A 128 -12.07 -21.36 21.42
CA SER A 128 -13.44 -21.83 21.63
C SER A 128 -14.37 -20.72 22.15
N GLN A 129 -13.80 -19.65 22.72
CA GLN A 129 -14.54 -18.53 23.25
C GLN A 129 -14.78 -17.48 22.17
N ASP A 130 -16.03 -17.03 22.01
CA ASP A 130 -16.37 -15.97 21.08
C ASP A 130 -16.18 -14.56 21.64
N MET A 131 -15.87 -14.46 22.95
CA MET A 131 -15.68 -13.21 23.66
C MET A 131 -14.22 -13.04 24.09
N ILE A 132 -13.64 -11.87 23.83
CA ILE A 132 -12.26 -11.51 24.17
C ILE A 132 -12.30 -10.42 25.24
N ASN A 133 -11.57 -10.64 26.32
CA ASN A 133 -11.41 -9.65 27.39
C ASN A 133 -10.16 -8.80 27.14
N LEU A 134 -10.36 -7.53 26.80
CA LEU A 134 -9.31 -6.55 26.62
C LEU A 134 -8.92 -5.96 27.98
N ASN A 135 -7.77 -6.40 28.52
CA ASN A 135 -7.17 -5.84 29.74
C ASN A 135 -8.07 -5.83 30.99
N GLY A 136 -9.05 -6.75 31.08
CA GLY A 136 -9.97 -6.84 32.23
C GLY A 136 -11.05 -5.78 32.28
N ALA A 137 -11.09 -4.82 31.36
CA ALA A 137 -11.98 -3.69 31.39
C ALA A 137 -13.11 -3.73 30.34
N GLN A 138 -12.87 -4.42 29.21
CA GLN A 138 -13.81 -4.46 28.10
C GLN A 138 -13.90 -5.87 27.53
N ILE A 139 -15.11 -6.36 27.33
CA ILE A 139 -15.38 -7.64 26.68
C ILE A 139 -15.99 -7.33 25.31
N ILE A 140 -15.34 -7.79 24.25
CA ILE A 140 -15.80 -7.62 22.86
C ILE A 140 -15.91 -8.97 22.16
N SER A 141 -16.68 -9.05 21.08
CA SER A 141 -16.74 -10.26 20.26
C SER A 141 -15.41 -10.49 19.51
N LYS A 142 -15.14 -11.75 19.20
CA LYS A 142 -13.96 -12.12 18.38
C LYS A 142 -13.95 -11.39 17.04
N SER A 143 -15.10 -11.32 16.36
CA SER A 143 -15.23 -10.63 15.08
C SER A 143 -15.02 -9.12 15.18
N GLU A 144 -15.42 -8.52 16.29
CA GLU A 144 -15.16 -7.11 16.57
C GLU A 144 -13.67 -6.85 16.89
N PHE A 145 -13.04 -7.77 17.63
CA PHE A 145 -11.59 -7.71 17.84
C PHE A 145 -10.80 -7.76 16.52
N LEU A 146 -11.25 -8.56 15.56
CA LEU A 146 -10.58 -8.68 14.27
C LEU A 146 -10.68 -7.39 13.41
N ASN A 147 -11.61 -6.47 13.71
CA ASN A 147 -11.68 -5.16 13.05
C ASN A 147 -10.47 -4.25 13.33
N TYR A 148 -9.70 -4.52 14.41
CA TYR A 148 -8.46 -3.76 14.65
C TYR A 148 -7.35 -4.04 13.63
N PHE A 149 -7.49 -5.12 12.85
CA PHE A 149 -6.50 -5.52 11.83
C PHE A 149 -6.93 -5.01 10.46
N VAL A 150 -6.46 -3.80 10.13
CA VAL A 150 -6.78 -3.10 8.87
C VAL A 150 -5.49 -2.76 8.13
N THR A 151 -5.43 -3.12 6.85
CA THR A 151 -4.34 -2.71 5.96
C THR A 151 -4.81 -1.58 5.03
N ILE A 152 -3.96 -0.58 4.86
CA ILE A 152 -4.17 0.55 3.95
C ILE A 152 -2.87 0.88 3.21
N GLY A 153 -2.99 1.38 1.98
CA GLY A 153 -1.89 1.96 1.23
C GLY A 153 -1.59 1.31 -0.11
N ALA A 154 -1.02 2.11 -1.00
CA ALA A 154 -0.53 1.68 -2.30
C ALA A 154 0.82 0.93 -2.20
N SER A 155 1.41 0.80 -1.01
CA SER A 155 2.79 0.35 -0.81
C SER A 155 3.08 -1.02 -1.43
N GLY A 156 2.15 -1.97 -1.38
CA GLY A 156 2.29 -3.27 -2.04
C GLY A 156 2.52 -3.16 -3.55
N ALA A 157 1.71 -2.34 -4.23
CA ALA A 157 1.91 -2.05 -5.65
C ALA A 157 3.18 -1.26 -5.92
N VAL A 158 3.53 -0.32 -5.02
CA VAL A 158 4.77 0.48 -5.10
C VAL A 158 6.01 -0.41 -4.99
N PHE A 159 6.05 -1.36 -4.08
CA PHE A 159 7.14 -2.34 -4.00
C PHE A 159 7.26 -3.16 -5.29
N GLY A 160 6.13 -3.57 -5.88
CA GLY A 160 6.11 -4.21 -7.19
C GLY A 160 6.73 -3.33 -8.29
N ILE A 161 6.35 -2.05 -8.35
CA ILE A 161 6.91 -1.06 -9.29
C ILE A 161 8.43 -0.93 -9.09
N LEU A 162 8.90 -0.79 -7.86
CA LEU A 162 10.33 -0.66 -7.55
C LEU A 162 11.11 -1.91 -7.96
N LEU A 163 10.58 -3.10 -7.68
CA LEU A 163 11.19 -4.36 -8.07
C LEU A 163 11.28 -4.49 -9.59
N ALA A 164 10.17 -4.23 -10.30
CA ALA A 164 10.14 -4.27 -11.76
C ALA A 164 11.13 -3.28 -12.39
N PHE A 165 11.20 -2.06 -11.85
CA PHE A 165 12.16 -1.06 -12.30
C PHE A 165 13.61 -1.55 -12.10
N ALA A 166 13.92 -2.11 -10.93
CA ALA A 166 15.25 -2.65 -10.64
C ALA A 166 15.65 -3.80 -11.58
N MET A 167 14.68 -4.66 -11.94
CA MET A 167 14.93 -5.77 -12.87
C MET A 167 15.15 -5.30 -14.31
N ILE A 168 14.45 -4.27 -14.76
CA ILE A 168 14.56 -3.74 -16.13
C ILE A 168 15.80 -2.85 -16.28
N PHE A 169 16.17 -2.13 -15.22
CA PHE A 169 17.25 -1.15 -15.23
C PHE A 169 18.32 -1.44 -14.16
N PRO A 170 18.98 -2.62 -14.19
CA PRO A 170 19.89 -3.05 -13.12
C PRO A 170 21.13 -2.16 -12.95
N ASN A 171 21.51 -1.43 -13.99
CA ASN A 171 22.69 -0.57 -14.00
C ASN A 171 22.40 0.91 -13.66
N VAL A 172 21.12 1.26 -13.42
CA VAL A 172 20.78 2.63 -13.01
C VAL A 172 21.10 2.78 -11.53
N PRO A 173 22.05 3.67 -11.15
CA PRO A 173 22.34 3.88 -9.74
C PRO A 173 21.12 4.46 -9.03
N PHE A 174 20.61 3.74 -8.05
CA PHE A 174 19.50 4.18 -7.19
C PHE A 174 19.98 5.27 -6.23
N ILE A 175 20.30 6.45 -6.75
CA ILE A 175 20.73 7.61 -5.94
C ILE A 175 19.67 7.93 -4.88
N LEU A 176 18.41 7.75 -5.22
CA LEU A 176 17.28 7.98 -4.30
C LEU A 176 17.29 7.00 -3.11
N PHE A 177 17.61 5.71 -3.34
CA PHE A 177 17.79 4.74 -2.26
C PHE A 177 18.98 5.09 -1.36
N ARG A 178 20.02 5.68 -1.92
CA ARG A 178 21.19 6.13 -1.16
C ARG A 178 20.89 7.33 -0.28
N VAL A 179 19.96 8.19 -0.69
CA VAL A 179 19.52 9.36 0.09
C VAL A 179 18.50 8.96 1.16
N LEU A 180 17.57 8.03 0.85
CA LEU A 180 16.56 7.56 1.79
C LEU A 180 17.08 6.51 2.77
N LEU A 181 18.11 5.74 2.38
CA LEU A 181 18.75 4.69 3.18
C LEU A 181 20.26 4.86 3.12
N PRO A 182 20.85 5.82 3.86
CA PRO A 182 22.28 6.15 3.76
C PRO A 182 23.22 4.99 4.09
N ASN A 183 22.73 3.96 4.79
CA ASN A 183 23.50 2.74 5.12
C ASN A 183 23.32 1.59 4.10
N PHE A 184 22.61 1.82 2.99
CA PHE A 184 22.43 0.82 1.96
C PHE A 184 23.66 0.80 1.04
N SER A 185 24.65 -0.01 1.41
CA SER A 185 25.86 -0.22 0.61
C SER A 185 25.48 -0.82 -0.76
N SER A 186 25.91 -0.12 -1.80
CA SER A 186 25.82 -0.50 -3.20
C SER A 186 26.68 -1.75 -3.46
N SER A 187 26.17 -2.94 -3.21
CA SER A 187 26.77 -4.19 -3.70
C SER A 187 25.72 -5.30 -3.70
N TYR A 188 25.27 -5.68 -4.87
CA TYR A 188 24.79 -7.00 -5.32
C TYR A 188 23.88 -7.88 -4.42
N ASN A 189 23.35 -7.40 -3.29
CA ASN A 189 22.58 -8.21 -2.36
C ASN A 189 21.16 -7.68 -2.07
N LEU A 190 20.49 -7.07 -3.07
CA LEU A 190 19.11 -6.64 -2.90
C LEU A 190 18.21 -7.86 -2.63
N PHE A 191 18.43 -8.97 -3.32
CA PHE A 191 17.66 -10.21 -3.13
C PHE A 191 17.90 -10.87 -1.76
N SER A 192 19.12 -10.85 -1.25
CA SER A 192 19.42 -11.44 0.08
C SER A 192 18.91 -10.58 1.24
N ARG A 193 18.64 -9.28 1.01
CA ARG A 193 18.13 -8.38 2.05
C ARG A 193 16.61 -8.21 2.03
N ILE A 194 15.94 -8.42 0.90
CA ILE A 194 14.47 -8.50 0.86
C ILE A 194 13.99 -9.73 1.66
N SER A 195 14.75 -10.82 1.67
CA SER A 195 14.48 -11.97 2.55
C SER A 195 14.70 -11.67 4.05
N PHE A 196 15.44 -10.62 4.41
CA PHE A 196 15.80 -10.31 5.80
C PHE A 196 14.93 -9.22 6.44
N THR A 197 14.18 -8.44 5.68
CA THR A 197 13.22 -7.45 6.23
C THR A 197 11.85 -8.05 6.54
N LEU A 198 11.66 -9.36 6.34
CA LEU A 198 10.61 -10.15 6.99
C LEU A 198 11.10 -10.69 8.33
N ASP A 199 11.81 -9.88 9.10
CA ASP A 199 12.21 -10.23 10.46
C ASP A 199 10.99 -10.15 11.38
N ILE A 200 10.40 -11.33 11.60
CA ILE A 200 9.20 -11.57 12.41
C ILE A 200 9.49 -11.33 13.91
N ASP A 201 10.73 -11.06 14.27
CA ASP A 201 11.17 -10.95 15.67
C ASP A 201 10.89 -9.59 16.34
N THR A 202 10.29 -8.61 15.64
CA THR A 202 9.95 -7.32 16.25
C THR A 202 8.48 -7.16 16.66
N LEU A 203 7.69 -8.21 16.59
CA LEU A 203 6.31 -8.24 17.12
C LEU A 203 6.20 -9.11 18.39
N SER A 204 7.16 -8.95 19.31
CA SER A 204 6.98 -9.35 20.70
C SER A 204 6.38 -8.19 21.48
N PHE A 205 5.06 -8.14 21.56
CA PHE A 205 4.26 -7.61 22.68
C PHE A 205 2.92 -8.35 22.73
#